data_a00ad86aefb4193d84b4a6772aab1b51
#
_entry.id   a00ad86aefb4193d84b4a6772aab1b51
#
_cell.length_a   1.000
_cell.length_b   1.000
_cell.length_c   1.000
_cell.angle_alpha   90.00
_cell.angle_beta   90.00
_cell.angle_gamma   90.00
#
_symmetry.space_group_name_H-M   'P 1'
#
loop_
_entity.id
_entity.type
_entity.pdbx_description
1 polymer ?
#
loop_
_entity_poly.entity_id
_entity_poly.type
_entity_poly.pdbx_seq_one_letter_code
_entity_poly.pdbx_strand_id
1 'polypeptide(L)'
;MARRTCGQPARYGRLAWLMLAGLLPSLAQAELPTYELSIRDGHFTPALLEVAAGQRFKIVLKNVGQGPAEFESTPLRVEKVLSPGVTTFVVIHPLRPGHYPFFDEFNPQLPEGGILAQ
;
A
#
# COMPACT_ATOMS: atom_id res chain seq x y z
N MET A 1 -64.06 -35.19 -50.68
CA MET A 1 -62.87 -35.75 -50.11
C MET A 1 -61.93 -34.62 -49.62
N ALA A 2 -62.02 -34.34 -48.38
CA ALA A 2 -61.14 -33.31 -47.75
C ALA A 2 -59.77 -33.91 -47.32
N ARG A 3 -58.72 -33.42 -47.94
CA ARG A 3 -57.39 -33.78 -47.51
C ARG A 3 -56.93 -32.87 -46.37
N ARG A 4 -56.83 -33.43 -45.23
CA ARG A 4 -56.27 -32.72 -44.07
C ARG A 4 -54.74 -32.70 -44.20
N THR A 5 -54.21 -31.51 -44.40
CA THR A 5 -52.77 -31.31 -44.28
C THR A 5 -52.45 -31.14 -42.79
N CYS A 6 -51.76 -32.13 -42.27
CA CYS A 6 -51.19 -32.02 -40.94
C CYS A 6 -50.05 -30.98 -40.95
N GLY A 7 -50.32 -29.84 -40.38
CA GLY A 7 -49.28 -28.85 -40.09
C GLY A 7 -48.37 -29.37 -38.97
N GLN A 8 -47.10 -29.59 -39.28
CA GLN A 8 -46.12 -29.88 -38.24
C GLN A 8 -45.92 -28.65 -37.36
N PRO A 9 -45.90 -28.80 -36.03
CA PRO A 9 -45.54 -27.69 -35.16
C PRO A 9 -44.05 -27.41 -35.34
N ALA A 10 -43.77 -26.17 -35.65
CA ALA A 10 -42.40 -25.68 -35.66
C ALA A 10 -41.77 -25.89 -34.28
N ARG A 11 -40.75 -26.72 -34.21
CA ARG A 11 -39.93 -26.85 -33.04
C ARG A 11 -39.04 -25.59 -32.96
N TYR A 12 -39.51 -24.63 -32.21
CA TYR A 12 -38.63 -23.53 -31.81
C TYR A 12 -37.59 -24.10 -30.88
N GLY A 13 -36.39 -24.33 -31.40
CA GLY A 13 -35.26 -24.62 -30.58
C GLY A 13 -35.03 -23.47 -29.61
N ARG A 14 -35.17 -23.75 -28.36
CA ARG A 14 -34.77 -22.82 -27.31
C ARG A 14 -33.24 -22.73 -27.40
N LEU A 15 -32.75 -21.70 -28.08
CA LEU A 15 -31.39 -21.26 -27.94
C LEU A 15 -31.21 -20.81 -26.50
N ALA A 16 -30.72 -21.71 -25.67
CA ALA A 16 -30.27 -21.35 -24.35
C ALA A 16 -29.01 -20.48 -24.55
N TRP A 17 -29.19 -19.19 -24.46
CA TRP A 17 -28.10 -18.27 -24.34
C TRP A 17 -27.46 -18.54 -22.97
N LEU A 18 -26.42 -19.36 -22.97
CA LEU A 18 -25.51 -19.43 -21.82
C LEU A 18 -24.83 -18.06 -21.76
N MET A 19 -25.40 -17.17 -20.95
CA MET A 19 -24.69 -15.99 -20.49
C MET A 19 -23.52 -16.52 -19.68
N LEU A 20 -22.38 -16.66 -20.33
CA LEU A 20 -21.13 -16.84 -19.65
C LEU A 20 -20.86 -15.49 -18.97
N ALA A 21 -21.36 -15.34 -17.74
CA ALA A 21 -20.97 -14.26 -16.90
C ALA A 21 -19.48 -14.45 -16.62
N GLY A 22 -18.65 -13.85 -17.48
CA GLY A 22 -17.23 -13.78 -17.25
C GLY A 22 -17.01 -13.06 -15.92
N LEU A 23 -16.63 -13.82 -14.92
CA LEU A 23 -16.03 -13.26 -13.72
C LEU A 23 -14.73 -12.61 -14.18
N LEU A 24 -14.79 -11.32 -14.53
CA LEU A 24 -13.61 -10.51 -14.67
C LEU A 24 -12.94 -10.53 -13.29
N PRO A 25 -11.68 -10.97 -13.18
CA PRO A 25 -10.98 -10.84 -11.93
C PRO A 25 -11.00 -9.36 -11.57
N SER A 26 -11.65 -9.01 -10.47
CA SER A 26 -11.53 -7.70 -9.87
C SER A 26 -10.04 -7.50 -9.64
N LEU A 27 -9.41 -6.59 -10.39
CA LEU A 27 -8.10 -6.07 -10.07
C LEU A 27 -8.28 -5.22 -8.81
N ALA A 28 -8.45 -5.88 -7.68
CA ALA A 28 -8.30 -5.23 -6.40
C ALA A 28 -6.88 -4.68 -6.40
N GLN A 29 -6.74 -3.35 -6.49
CA GLN A 29 -5.46 -2.72 -6.27
C GLN A 29 -5.02 -3.16 -4.88
N ALA A 30 -3.99 -4.00 -4.83
CA ALA A 30 -3.38 -4.38 -3.59
C ALA A 30 -2.96 -3.09 -2.87
N GLU A 31 -3.48 -2.88 -1.66
CA GLU A 31 -3.04 -1.78 -0.83
C GLU A 31 -1.53 -1.88 -0.63
N LEU A 32 -0.88 -0.71 -0.57
CA LEU A 32 0.54 -0.67 -0.25
C LEU A 32 0.78 -1.26 1.14
N PRO A 33 1.79 -2.13 1.30
CA PRO A 33 2.25 -2.51 2.62
C PRO A 33 2.50 -1.24 3.44
N THR A 34 1.99 -1.22 4.66
CA THR A 34 2.02 -0.04 5.51
C THR A 34 2.71 -0.38 6.82
N TYR A 35 3.67 0.45 7.19
CA TYR A 35 4.42 0.37 8.44
C TYR A 35 4.11 1.59 9.28
N GLU A 36 4.12 1.44 10.59
CA GLU A 36 3.95 2.56 11.51
C GLU A 36 5.29 2.90 12.18
N LEU A 37 5.56 4.20 12.29
CA LEU A 37 6.73 4.73 12.95
C LEU A 37 6.29 5.88 13.86
N SER A 38 6.54 5.73 15.14
CA SER A 38 6.31 6.80 16.12
C SER A 38 7.61 7.52 16.43
N ILE A 39 7.53 8.82 16.59
CA ILE A 39 8.65 9.69 16.93
C ILE A 39 8.29 10.42 18.24
N ARG A 40 9.09 10.19 19.27
CA ARG A 40 8.94 10.87 20.58
C ARG A 40 10.23 11.57 20.93
N ASP A 41 10.23 12.90 20.81
CA ASP A 41 11.37 13.74 21.19
C ASP A 41 12.70 13.23 20.63
N GLY A 42 12.68 12.86 19.32
CA GLY A 42 13.82 12.33 18.59
C GLY A 42 14.05 10.81 18.68
N HIS A 43 13.26 10.08 19.46
CA HIS A 43 13.32 8.64 19.57
C HIS A 43 12.34 7.99 18.59
N PHE A 44 12.84 7.07 17.78
CA PHE A 44 12.06 6.31 16.82
C PHE A 44 11.61 4.97 17.39
N THR A 45 10.34 4.63 17.20
CA THR A 45 9.79 3.34 17.57
C THR A 45 8.95 2.77 16.42
N PRO A 46 9.33 1.65 15.83
CA PRO A 46 10.58 0.91 16.03
C PRO A 46 11.80 1.66 15.47
N ALA A 47 12.97 1.40 15.98
CA ALA A 47 14.21 1.99 15.47
C ALA A 47 14.66 1.38 14.14
N LEU A 48 14.22 0.16 13.85
CA LEU A 48 14.48 -0.55 12.59
C LEU A 48 13.17 -1.04 11.98
N LEU A 49 12.88 -0.61 10.76
CA LEU A 49 11.79 -1.12 9.94
C LEU A 49 12.33 -2.15 8.96
N GLU A 50 11.85 -3.38 9.05
CA GLU A 50 12.18 -4.44 8.10
C GLU A 50 11.11 -4.48 7.00
N VAL A 51 11.53 -4.31 5.77
CA VAL A 51 10.62 -4.23 4.61
C VAL A 51 11.06 -5.18 3.51
N ALA A 52 10.12 -5.56 2.65
CA ALA A 52 10.44 -6.33 1.45
C ALA A 52 11.15 -5.45 0.42
N ALA A 53 12.32 -5.90 -0.07
CA ALA A 53 13.01 -5.24 -1.16
C ALA A 53 12.19 -5.35 -2.46
N GLY A 54 12.32 -4.36 -3.32
CA GLY A 54 11.66 -4.35 -4.62
C GLY A 54 10.17 -4.03 -4.60
N GLN A 55 9.62 -3.65 -3.46
CA GLN A 55 8.21 -3.35 -3.30
C GLN A 55 8.00 -1.95 -2.74
N ARG A 56 7.15 -1.17 -3.39
CA ARG A 56 6.69 0.13 -2.91
C ARG A 56 5.91 -0.04 -1.63
N PHE A 57 6.09 0.86 -0.67
CA PHE A 57 5.43 0.80 0.64
C PHE A 57 5.17 2.18 1.22
N LYS A 58 4.36 2.23 2.25
CA LYS A 58 4.00 3.44 2.98
C LYS A 58 4.47 3.34 4.43
N ILE A 59 4.99 4.45 4.95
CA ILE A 59 5.28 4.61 6.38
C ILE A 59 4.33 5.67 6.92
N VAL A 60 3.51 5.29 7.90
CA VAL A 60 2.70 6.22 8.68
C VAL A 60 3.57 6.76 9.81
N LEU A 61 3.74 8.06 9.85
CA LEU A 61 4.56 8.78 10.82
C LEU A 61 3.67 9.43 11.86
N LYS A 62 3.97 9.20 13.13
CA LYS A 62 3.23 9.79 14.25
C LYS A 62 4.18 10.53 15.18
N ASN A 63 3.96 11.83 15.37
CA ASN A 63 4.69 12.57 16.39
C ASN A 63 3.94 12.44 17.72
N VAL A 64 4.47 11.65 18.62
CA VAL A 64 3.92 11.39 19.96
C VAL A 64 4.71 12.10 21.06
N GLY A 65 5.64 12.99 20.69
CA GLY A 65 6.45 13.80 21.59
C GLY A 65 5.85 15.15 21.89
N GLN A 66 6.63 15.99 22.58
CA GLN A 66 6.21 17.33 23.02
C GLN A 66 6.65 18.44 22.06
N GLY A 67 7.70 18.20 21.28
CA GLY A 67 8.24 19.16 20.31
C GLY A 67 8.06 18.70 18.88
N PRO A 68 8.53 19.49 17.90
CA PRO A 68 8.51 19.11 16.51
C PRO A 68 9.37 17.86 16.28
N ALA A 69 8.98 17.04 15.33
CA ALA A 69 9.71 15.85 14.91
C ALA A 69 9.98 15.90 13.42
N GLU A 70 11.00 15.20 12.99
CA GLU A 70 11.34 15.07 11.59
C GLU A 70 11.69 13.64 11.26
N PHE A 71 11.23 13.20 10.12
CA PHE A 71 11.71 12.00 9.45
C PHE A 71 12.50 12.44 8.23
N GLU A 72 13.81 12.30 8.29
CA GLU A 72 14.69 12.62 7.18
C GLU A 72 15.56 11.42 6.82
N SER A 73 15.62 11.10 5.54
CA SER A 73 16.51 10.06 5.03
C SER A 73 17.22 10.60 3.80
N THR A 74 18.50 10.83 3.94
CA THR A 74 19.37 11.32 2.84
C THR A 74 19.39 10.34 1.66
N PRO A 75 19.61 9.02 1.87
CA PRO A 75 19.64 8.08 0.75
C PRO A 75 18.29 7.95 0.03
N LEU A 76 17.17 8.18 0.72
CA LEU A 76 15.84 8.10 0.13
C LEU A 76 15.36 9.46 -0.40
N ARG A 77 16.04 10.53 -0.11
CA ARG A 77 15.66 11.92 -0.45
C ARG A 77 14.25 12.27 0.05
N VAL A 78 13.97 11.88 1.28
CA VAL A 78 12.70 12.13 1.94
C VAL A 78 12.94 12.99 3.18
N GLU A 79 12.10 14.00 3.33
CA GLU A 79 12.08 14.89 4.49
C GLU A 79 10.63 15.18 4.85
N LYS A 80 10.26 14.98 6.10
CA LYS A 80 8.91 15.23 6.59
C LYS A 80 8.96 15.75 8.01
N VAL A 81 8.46 16.99 8.21
CA VAL A 81 8.35 17.63 9.52
C VAL A 81 6.94 17.46 10.06
N LEU A 82 6.83 17.11 11.34
CA LEU A 82 5.57 16.90 12.02
C LEU A 82 5.52 17.75 13.30
N SER A 83 4.48 18.55 13.44
CA SER A 83 4.15 19.17 14.73
C SER A 83 3.69 18.13 15.74
N PRO A 84 3.77 18.41 17.07
CA PRO A 84 3.28 17.49 18.09
C PRO A 84 1.84 17.04 17.82
N GLY A 85 1.58 15.73 17.97
CA GLY A 85 0.26 15.14 17.77
C GLY A 85 -0.14 14.90 16.31
N VAL A 86 0.67 15.32 15.34
CA VAL A 86 0.38 15.14 13.93
C VAL A 86 0.72 13.71 13.49
N THR A 87 -0.18 13.15 12.68
CA THR A 87 0.04 11.90 11.94
C THR A 87 0.03 12.21 10.45
N THR A 88 1.03 11.73 9.74
CA THR A 88 1.16 11.86 8.29
C THR A 88 1.75 10.58 7.71
N PHE A 89 2.06 10.56 6.44
CA PHE A 89 2.71 9.41 5.83
C PHE A 89 3.69 9.83 4.74
N VAL A 90 4.59 8.92 4.44
CA VAL A 90 5.46 8.99 3.27
C VAL A 90 5.34 7.70 2.48
N VAL A 91 5.48 7.80 1.17
CA VAL A 91 5.50 6.65 0.27
C VAL A 91 6.93 6.46 -0.22
N ILE A 92 7.44 5.26 -0.06
CA ILE A 92 8.80 4.90 -0.45
C ILE A 92 8.75 4.05 -1.72
N HIS A 93 9.52 4.44 -2.72
CA HIS A 93 9.67 3.65 -3.94
C HIS A 93 10.38 2.33 -3.66
N PRO A 94 10.26 1.31 -4.54
CA PRO A 94 10.95 0.04 -4.35
C PRO A 94 12.43 0.22 -4.06
N LEU A 95 12.93 -0.43 -3.00
CA LEU A 95 14.32 -0.35 -2.57
C LEU A 95 15.08 -1.60 -2.98
N ARG A 96 16.33 -1.42 -3.34
CA ARG A 96 17.28 -2.52 -3.43
C ARG A 96 17.57 -3.06 -2.02
N PRO A 97 17.94 -4.34 -1.87
CA PRO A 97 18.38 -4.84 -0.57
C PRO A 97 19.46 -3.96 0.02
N GLY A 98 19.31 -3.62 1.30
CA GLY A 98 20.26 -2.76 1.98
C GLY A 98 19.67 -2.05 3.18
N HIS A 99 20.50 -1.27 3.85
CA HIS A 99 20.16 -0.48 5.01
C HIS A 99 20.08 1.01 4.63
N TYR A 100 18.98 1.65 4.99
CA TYR A 100 18.69 3.04 4.68
C TYR A 100 18.43 3.80 5.98
N PRO A 101 19.38 4.61 6.46
CA PRO A 101 19.22 5.35 7.71
C PRO A 101 18.22 6.51 7.57
N PHE A 102 17.58 6.85 8.67
CA PHE A 102 16.82 8.07 8.85
C PHE A 102 17.11 8.68 10.22
N PHE A 103 16.87 9.97 10.34
CA PHE A 103 17.18 10.74 11.55
C PHE A 103 16.18 11.87 11.74
N ASP A 104 16.23 12.49 12.91
CA ASP A 104 15.48 13.68 13.27
C ASP A 104 16.46 14.85 13.48
N GLU A 105 16.44 15.82 12.58
CA GLU A 105 17.34 16.97 12.61
C GLU A 105 17.14 17.88 13.85
N PHE A 106 15.94 17.84 14.45
CA PHE A 106 15.70 18.55 15.73
C PHE A 106 16.42 17.90 16.90
N ASN A 107 16.84 16.66 16.78
CA ASN A 107 17.51 15.90 17.82
C ASN A 107 18.72 15.14 17.25
N PRO A 108 19.70 15.86 16.68
CA PRO A 108 20.79 15.21 15.91
C PRO A 108 21.75 14.39 16.77
N GLN A 109 21.74 14.58 18.09
CA GLN A 109 22.56 13.85 19.05
C GLN A 109 22.03 12.44 19.38
N LEU A 110 20.77 12.15 19.02
CA LEU A 110 20.14 10.87 19.29
C LEU A 110 20.47 9.84 18.19
N PRO A 111 20.38 8.54 18.51
CA PRO A 111 20.63 7.50 17.53
C PRO A 111 19.70 7.59 16.31
N GLU A 112 20.22 7.35 15.14
CA GLU A 112 19.45 7.21 13.92
C GLU A 112 18.59 5.94 13.97
N GLY A 113 17.46 5.98 13.25
CA GLY A 113 16.72 4.79 12.89
C GLY A 113 17.14 4.27 11.52
N GLY A 114 16.54 3.21 11.06
CA GLY A 114 16.85 2.64 9.76
C GLY A 114 15.72 1.81 9.15
N ILE A 115 15.80 1.68 7.84
CA ILE A 115 15.00 0.74 7.07
C ILE A 115 15.94 -0.34 6.55
N LEU A 116 15.61 -1.60 6.84
CA LEU A 116 16.32 -2.76 6.28
C LEU A 116 15.43 -3.39 5.21
N ALA A 117 15.85 -3.28 3.96
CA ALA A 117 15.20 -3.92 2.81
C ALA A 117 15.90 -5.25 2.52
N GLN A 118 15.12 -6.31 2.46
CA GLN A 118 15.63 -7.67 2.25
C GLN A 118 14.66 -8.59 1.50
#